data_7c37fc6f3e2424600f02af36bbf63d50
#
_entry.id   7c37fc6f3e2424600f02af36bbf63d50
#
_cell.length_a   1.000
_cell.length_b   1.000
_cell.length_c   1.000
_cell.angle_alpha   90.00
_cell.angle_beta   90.00
_cell.angle_gamma   90.00
#
_symmetry.space_group_name_H-M   'P 1'
#
loop_
_entity.id
_entity.type
_entity.pdbx_description
1 polymer ?
#
loop_
_entity_poly.entity_id
_entity_poly.type
_entity_poly.pdbx_seq_one_letter_code
_entity_poly.pdbx_strand_id
1 'polypeptide(L)'
;QLIAEPVTNNTHAPAFGSETLTAGVYTVAGAGSSAGVLTLDGLGDTNAVFIFRFGGAFTVGASSSVVLTNDARYCNIYWVAEGAITVAANSMTKGTFLANNAAASAASGCSIEGRMLSTIGAIAFGPGVISIPDCVSPPPSPPADTSCCSFGFGSTIDFVLFTSNGALSNSGVSTFTGDIGSDLGAISGFPWVLIGSSLSL
;
A
#
# COMPACT_ATOMS: atom_id res chain seq x y z
N GLN A 1 12.14 -9.15 -3.58
CA GLN A 1 13.02 -9.07 -2.39
C GLN A 1 12.23 -9.17 -1.08
N LEU A 2 10.98 -8.69 -1.02
CA LEU A 2 10.03 -8.90 0.10
C LEU A 2 9.71 -10.38 0.38
N ILE A 3 10.09 -11.28 -0.52
CA ILE A 3 9.86 -12.73 -0.43
C ILE A 3 10.99 -13.46 0.32
N ALA A 4 12.14 -12.81 0.53
CA ALA A 4 13.38 -13.45 1.00
C ALA A 4 13.81 -13.09 2.43
N GLU A 5 13.05 -12.25 3.15
CA GLU A 5 13.40 -11.93 4.54
C GLU A 5 13.21 -13.16 5.44
N PRO A 6 14.17 -13.49 6.30
CA PRO A 6 14.02 -14.54 7.31
C PRO A 6 13.03 -14.08 8.35
N VAL A 7 11.85 -14.62 8.27
CA VAL A 7 10.71 -14.10 9.00
C VAL A 7 10.28 -15.06 10.07
N THR A 8 9.97 -14.53 11.25
CA THR A 8 9.04 -15.19 12.14
C THR A 8 7.69 -15.23 11.43
N ASN A 9 7.41 -16.33 10.74
CA ASN A 9 6.23 -16.48 9.91
C ASN A 9 5.05 -16.75 10.84
N ASN A 10 4.33 -15.72 11.20
CA ASN A 10 3.12 -15.84 12.00
C ASN A 10 1.98 -16.22 11.07
N THR A 11 1.58 -17.50 11.09
CA THR A 11 0.33 -17.90 10.45
C THR A 11 -0.81 -17.18 11.15
N HIS A 12 -1.55 -16.36 10.42
CA HIS A 12 -2.68 -15.61 10.96
C HIS A 12 -4.00 -16.14 10.40
N ALA A 13 -5.08 -15.96 11.17
CA ALA A 13 -6.43 -16.21 10.70
C ALA A 13 -6.74 -15.30 9.49
N PRO A 14 -7.62 -15.71 8.56
CA PRO A 14 -7.89 -14.93 7.36
C PRO A 14 -8.46 -13.53 7.60
N ALA A 15 -9.09 -13.31 8.74
CA ALA A 15 -9.70 -12.05 9.10
C ALA A 15 -8.85 -11.33 10.15
N PHE A 16 -8.36 -10.15 9.76
CA PHE A 16 -7.75 -9.18 10.67
C PHE A 16 -8.88 -8.28 11.18
N GLY A 17 -9.11 -8.30 12.49
CA GLY A 17 -10.19 -7.56 13.13
C GLY A 17 -9.70 -6.36 13.93
N SER A 18 -10.45 -6.01 14.96
CA SER A 18 -10.03 -4.97 15.92
C SER A 18 -9.00 -5.53 16.87
N GLU A 19 -7.75 -5.57 16.43
CA GLU A 19 -6.62 -6.14 17.15
C GLU A 19 -5.39 -5.25 17.05
N THR A 20 -4.39 -5.52 17.88
CA THR A 20 -3.09 -4.85 17.83
C THR A 20 -2.03 -5.85 17.44
N LEU A 21 -1.26 -5.54 16.40
CA LEU A 21 -0.17 -6.36 15.90
C LEU A 21 1.16 -5.61 16.01
N THR A 22 2.22 -6.33 16.33
CA THR A 22 3.58 -5.81 16.33
C THR A 22 4.29 -6.09 15.01
N ALA A 23 5.48 -5.52 14.81
CA ALA A 23 6.29 -5.75 13.62
C ALA A 23 6.49 -7.25 13.34
N GLY A 24 6.41 -7.61 12.07
CA GLY A 24 6.56 -9.01 11.66
C GLY A 24 5.92 -9.31 10.30
N VAL A 25 5.95 -10.59 9.93
CA VAL A 25 5.27 -11.08 8.73
C VAL A 25 4.11 -11.98 9.13
N TYR A 26 2.97 -11.66 8.60
CA TYR A 26 1.71 -12.34 8.82
C TYR A 26 1.29 -13.02 7.52
N THR A 27 1.16 -14.34 7.55
CA THR A 27 0.86 -15.14 6.37
C THR A 27 -0.52 -15.78 6.50
N VAL A 28 -1.33 -15.58 5.47
CA VAL A 28 -2.63 -16.22 5.26
C VAL A 28 -2.52 -17.06 3.99
N ALA A 29 -2.75 -18.36 4.08
CA ALA A 29 -2.58 -19.28 2.96
C ALA A 29 -3.55 -19.05 1.79
N GLY A 30 -4.70 -18.46 2.05
CA GLY A 30 -5.74 -18.15 1.06
C GLY A 30 -6.07 -16.66 1.01
N ALA A 31 -7.34 -16.37 0.74
CA ALA A 31 -7.84 -15.01 0.78
C ALA A 31 -7.93 -14.50 2.22
N GLY A 32 -7.74 -13.19 2.38
CA GLY A 32 -7.84 -12.53 3.68
C GLY A 32 -8.66 -11.24 3.64
N SER A 33 -9.00 -10.75 4.80
CA SER A 33 -9.74 -9.49 4.95
C SER A 33 -9.31 -8.73 6.21
N SER A 34 -9.52 -7.42 6.21
CA SER A 34 -9.45 -6.61 7.42
C SER A 34 -10.77 -5.88 7.64
N ALA A 35 -11.21 -5.76 8.90
CA ALA A 35 -12.44 -5.08 9.27
C ALA A 35 -12.30 -4.40 10.64
N GLY A 36 -13.01 -3.27 10.85
CA GLY A 36 -12.90 -2.51 12.09
C GLY A 36 -11.58 -1.74 12.17
N VAL A 37 -10.98 -1.69 13.36
CA VAL A 37 -9.75 -0.94 13.62
C VAL A 37 -8.59 -1.89 13.82
N LEU A 38 -7.67 -1.96 12.88
CA LEU A 38 -6.41 -2.69 13.04
C LEU A 38 -5.33 -1.72 13.53
N THR A 39 -4.75 -2.01 14.68
CA THR A 39 -3.65 -1.21 15.24
C THR A 39 -2.32 -1.90 14.95
N LEU A 40 -1.37 -1.16 14.39
CA LEU A 40 0.01 -1.61 14.18
C LEU A 40 0.92 -0.86 15.13
N ASP A 41 1.55 -1.61 16.03
CA ASP A 41 2.39 -1.09 17.10
C ASP A 41 3.87 -1.29 16.77
N GLY A 42 4.60 -0.19 16.59
CA GLY A 42 6.02 -0.20 16.31
C GLY A 42 6.91 -0.45 17.52
N LEU A 43 6.33 -0.50 18.73
CA LEU A 43 7.08 -0.70 19.99
C LEU A 43 8.23 0.31 20.19
N GLY A 44 8.13 1.51 19.62
CA GLY A 44 9.16 2.54 19.65
C GLY A 44 10.27 2.38 18.60
N ASP A 45 10.13 1.41 17.67
CA ASP A 45 11.06 1.26 16.57
C ASP A 45 10.52 1.91 15.29
N THR A 46 11.16 2.99 14.86
CA THR A 46 10.83 3.68 13.60
C THR A 46 11.10 2.84 12.34
N ASN A 47 11.84 1.73 12.46
CA ASN A 47 12.13 0.79 11.39
C ASN A 47 11.27 -0.47 11.47
N ALA A 48 10.30 -0.52 12.39
CA ALA A 48 9.36 -1.63 12.51
C ALA A 48 8.69 -1.92 11.15
N VAL A 49 8.80 -3.15 10.64
CA VAL A 49 8.26 -3.57 9.35
C VAL A 49 7.11 -4.52 9.56
N PHE A 50 6.01 -4.27 8.83
CA PHE A 50 4.81 -5.10 8.84
C PHE A 50 4.55 -5.62 7.43
N ILE A 51 4.55 -6.92 7.26
CA ILE A 51 4.30 -7.56 5.96
C ILE A 51 3.12 -8.53 6.10
N PHE A 52 2.06 -8.27 5.35
CA PHE A 52 0.88 -9.12 5.28
C PHE A 52 0.87 -9.84 3.93
N ARG A 53 0.89 -11.17 3.95
CA ARG A 53 0.98 -12.00 2.75
C ARG A 53 -0.26 -12.89 2.65
N PHE A 54 -0.96 -12.76 1.53
CA PHE A 54 -2.17 -13.52 1.23
C PHE A 54 -1.94 -14.39 0.00
N GLY A 55 -2.16 -15.69 0.13
CA GLY A 55 -2.11 -16.62 -1.00
C GLY A 55 -3.31 -16.51 -1.95
N GLY A 56 -4.23 -15.60 -1.68
CA GLY A 56 -5.41 -15.28 -2.49
C GLY A 56 -5.69 -13.78 -2.49
N ALA A 57 -6.95 -13.41 -2.64
CA ALA A 57 -7.38 -12.01 -2.63
C ALA A 57 -7.32 -11.40 -1.22
N PHE A 58 -7.18 -10.08 -1.16
CA PHE A 58 -7.28 -9.32 0.09
C PHE A 58 -8.34 -8.23 0.00
N THR A 59 -9.21 -8.16 1.02
CA THR A 59 -10.28 -7.17 1.07
C THR A 59 -10.20 -6.34 2.35
N VAL A 60 -10.08 -5.03 2.20
CA VAL A 60 -10.28 -4.07 3.28
C VAL A 60 -11.77 -3.78 3.38
N GLY A 61 -12.37 -4.06 4.53
CA GLY A 61 -13.79 -3.86 4.79
C GLY A 61 -14.21 -2.39 4.78
N ALA A 62 -15.48 -2.13 4.53
CA ALA A 62 -16.02 -0.77 4.54
C ALA A 62 -15.88 -0.13 5.93
N SER A 63 -15.54 1.15 5.94
CA SER A 63 -15.36 1.95 7.17
C SER A 63 -14.34 1.39 8.15
N SER A 64 -13.45 0.51 7.68
CA SER A 64 -12.34 0.01 8.49
C SER A 64 -11.15 0.97 8.45
N SER A 65 -10.29 0.86 9.45
CA SER A 65 -9.14 1.74 9.56
C SER A 65 -7.88 1.00 10.03
N VAL A 66 -6.73 1.48 9.56
CA VAL A 66 -5.41 1.10 10.08
C VAL A 66 -4.86 2.25 10.90
N VAL A 67 -4.56 2.00 12.16
CA VAL A 67 -4.01 2.98 13.10
C VAL A 67 -2.58 2.60 13.43
N LEU A 68 -1.68 3.57 13.42
CA LEU A 68 -0.27 3.38 13.76
C LEU A 68 0.00 3.95 15.14
N THR A 69 0.75 3.21 15.96
CA THR A 69 1.14 3.59 17.31
C THR A 69 2.63 3.32 17.54
N ASN A 70 3.20 3.98 18.53
CA ASN A 70 4.56 3.74 19.00
C ASN A 70 5.58 3.67 17.84
N ASP A 71 5.66 4.75 17.06
CA ASP A 71 6.60 4.95 15.95
C ASP A 71 6.45 4.00 14.74
N ALA A 72 5.38 3.21 14.65
CA ALA A 72 5.05 2.51 13.42
C ALA A 72 4.85 3.51 12.27
N ARG A 73 5.37 3.18 11.07
CA ARG A 73 5.33 4.07 9.90
C ARG A 73 4.62 3.40 8.72
N TYR A 74 3.77 4.14 8.01
CA TYR A 74 3.03 3.63 6.85
C TYR A 74 3.96 3.11 5.74
N CYS A 75 5.16 3.68 5.56
CA CYS A 75 6.12 3.26 4.55
C CYS A 75 6.73 1.88 4.79
N ASN A 76 6.61 1.36 6.00
CA ASN A 76 7.10 0.04 6.37
C ASN A 76 5.98 -1.01 6.43
N ILE A 77 4.81 -0.70 5.84
CA ILE A 77 3.65 -1.60 5.83
C ILE A 77 3.39 -2.07 4.41
N TYR A 78 3.30 -3.39 4.24
CA TYR A 78 3.14 -4.03 2.94
C TYR A 78 2.01 -5.06 2.98
N TRP A 79 1.04 -4.90 2.09
CA TRP A 79 -0.08 -5.81 1.88
C TRP A 79 0.13 -6.48 0.53
N VAL A 80 0.56 -7.74 0.53
CA VAL A 80 0.90 -8.49 -0.68
C VAL A 80 -0.11 -9.60 -0.87
N ALA A 81 -0.87 -9.54 -1.95
CA ALA A 81 -1.89 -10.54 -2.30
C ALA A 81 -1.56 -11.19 -3.65
N GLU A 82 -1.62 -12.51 -3.72
CA GLU A 82 -1.51 -13.25 -4.98
C GLU A 82 -2.80 -13.14 -5.83
N GLY A 83 -3.85 -12.59 -5.28
CA GLY A 83 -5.11 -12.28 -5.92
C GLY A 83 -5.44 -10.78 -5.90
N ALA A 84 -6.68 -10.47 -6.23
CA ALA A 84 -7.14 -9.09 -6.27
C ALA A 84 -7.10 -8.41 -4.89
N ILE A 85 -6.83 -7.10 -4.90
CA ILE A 85 -6.96 -6.25 -3.72
C ILE A 85 -8.18 -5.34 -3.89
N THR A 86 -9.05 -5.34 -2.88
CA THR A 86 -10.22 -4.46 -2.86
C THR A 86 -10.23 -3.64 -1.57
N VAL A 87 -10.23 -2.33 -1.70
CA VAL A 87 -10.41 -1.39 -0.59
C VAL A 87 -11.84 -0.88 -0.65
N ALA A 88 -12.68 -1.30 0.30
CA ALA A 88 -14.11 -0.96 0.31
C ALA A 88 -14.35 0.49 0.79
N ALA A 89 -15.57 0.99 0.57
CA ALA A 89 -15.91 2.39 0.76
C ALA A 89 -15.64 2.92 2.18
N ASN A 90 -15.27 4.20 2.24
CA ASN A 90 -15.05 4.96 3.47
C ASN A 90 -13.98 4.36 4.41
N SER A 91 -13.06 3.57 3.89
CA SER A 91 -11.96 3.02 4.67
C SER A 91 -10.76 3.96 4.72
N MET A 92 -10.02 3.92 5.81
CA MET A 92 -8.78 4.67 6.03
C MET A 92 -7.62 3.70 6.23
N THR A 93 -6.77 3.56 5.23
CA THR A 93 -5.73 2.54 5.21
C THR A 93 -4.34 3.14 5.06
N LYS A 94 -3.34 2.36 5.42
CA LYS A 94 -1.95 2.78 5.39
C LYS A 94 -1.06 1.66 4.82
N GLY A 95 -0.02 2.07 4.07
CA GLY A 95 0.97 1.16 3.53
C GLY A 95 0.86 0.92 2.02
N THR A 96 1.72 0.05 1.53
CA THR A 96 1.78 -0.33 0.12
C THR A 96 0.95 -1.57 -0.13
N PHE A 97 -0.06 -1.46 -0.98
CA PHE A 97 -0.90 -2.56 -1.47
C PHE A 97 -0.33 -3.06 -2.79
N LEU A 98 0.03 -4.32 -2.86
CA LEU A 98 0.55 -4.98 -4.06
C LEU A 98 -0.32 -6.17 -4.44
N ALA A 99 -1.10 -6.03 -5.51
CA ALA A 99 -1.81 -7.12 -6.14
C ALA A 99 -0.86 -7.82 -7.14
N ASN A 100 -0.46 -9.04 -6.82
CA ASN A 100 0.37 -9.86 -7.71
C ASN A 100 -0.55 -10.66 -8.64
N ASN A 101 -0.36 -10.51 -9.95
CA ASN A 101 -1.15 -11.17 -11.00
C ASN A 101 -2.66 -10.85 -11.00
N ALA A 102 -3.10 -9.73 -10.42
CA ALA A 102 -4.52 -9.42 -10.32
C ALA A 102 -4.77 -7.91 -10.25
N ALA A 103 -6.03 -7.52 -10.39
CA ALA A 103 -6.47 -6.14 -10.30
C ALA A 103 -6.47 -5.61 -8.85
N ALA A 104 -6.34 -4.30 -8.72
CA ALA A 104 -6.56 -3.60 -7.46
C ALA A 104 -7.68 -2.56 -7.62
N SER A 105 -8.47 -2.36 -6.56
CA SER A 105 -9.54 -1.37 -6.60
C SER A 105 -9.74 -0.68 -5.26
N ALA A 106 -10.09 0.60 -5.30
CA ALA A 106 -10.53 1.37 -4.15
C ALA A 106 -11.91 1.97 -4.46
N ALA A 107 -12.86 1.77 -3.56
CA ALA A 107 -14.20 2.32 -3.67
C ALA A 107 -14.25 3.79 -3.22
N SER A 108 -15.43 4.41 -3.28
CA SER A 108 -15.60 5.82 -2.92
C SER A 108 -15.34 6.10 -1.44
N GLY A 109 -14.80 7.29 -1.16
CA GLY A 109 -14.54 7.77 0.19
C GLY A 109 -13.32 7.15 0.87
N CYS A 110 -12.51 6.38 0.15
CA CYS A 110 -11.29 5.81 0.69
C CYS A 110 -10.21 6.87 0.90
N SER A 111 -9.45 6.72 1.98
CA SER A 111 -8.21 7.44 2.24
C SER A 111 -7.06 6.43 2.38
N ILE A 112 -6.07 6.52 1.50
CA ILE A 112 -4.91 5.63 1.49
C ILE A 112 -3.64 6.47 1.69
N GLU A 113 -2.98 6.30 2.82
CA GLU A 113 -1.63 6.82 3.01
C GLU A 113 -0.63 5.75 2.58
N GLY A 114 -0.16 5.82 1.34
CA GLY A 114 0.69 4.79 0.76
C GLY A 114 0.50 4.63 -0.74
N ARG A 115 0.56 3.39 -1.22
CA ARG A 115 0.54 3.06 -2.66
C ARG A 115 -0.43 1.94 -2.98
N MET A 116 -0.93 1.96 -4.20
CA MET A 116 -1.67 0.83 -4.77
C MET A 116 -1.01 0.41 -6.08
N LEU A 117 -0.47 -0.79 -6.09
CA LEU A 117 0.36 -1.33 -7.16
C LEU A 117 -0.25 -2.64 -7.67
N SER A 118 -0.10 -2.90 -8.97
CA SER A 118 -0.44 -4.17 -9.59
C SER A 118 0.66 -4.60 -10.55
N THR A 119 0.98 -5.89 -10.57
CA THR A 119 1.90 -6.44 -11.57
C THR A 119 1.19 -6.74 -12.89
N ILE A 120 0.00 -7.34 -12.83
CA ILE A 120 -0.82 -7.67 -14.00
C ILE A 120 -2.28 -7.44 -13.63
N GLY A 121 -2.86 -6.38 -14.11
CA GLY A 121 -4.26 -6.10 -13.87
C GLY A 121 -4.55 -4.61 -13.73
N ALA A 122 -5.79 -4.25 -13.96
CA ALA A 122 -6.24 -2.87 -13.88
C ALA A 122 -6.24 -2.37 -12.43
N ILE A 123 -5.98 -1.08 -12.28
CA ILE A 123 -6.28 -0.38 -11.03
C ILE A 123 -7.45 0.56 -11.27
N ALA A 124 -8.51 0.39 -10.47
CA ALA A 124 -9.69 1.24 -10.47
C ALA A 124 -9.76 2.02 -9.16
N PHE A 125 -9.72 3.35 -9.25
CA PHE A 125 -9.82 4.22 -8.08
C PHE A 125 -11.15 5.00 -8.12
N GLY A 126 -11.95 4.88 -7.07
CA GLY A 126 -13.16 5.67 -6.86
C GLY A 126 -12.84 7.06 -6.29
N PRO A 127 -13.86 7.92 -6.11
CA PRO A 127 -13.66 9.21 -5.46
C PRO A 127 -13.02 9.05 -4.09
N GLY A 128 -11.83 9.63 -3.86
CA GLY A 128 -11.11 9.44 -2.62
C GLY A 128 -9.75 10.14 -2.60
N VAL A 129 -8.93 9.77 -1.64
CA VAL A 129 -7.59 10.34 -1.45
C VAL A 129 -6.56 9.21 -1.42
N ILE A 130 -5.48 9.38 -2.18
CA ILE A 130 -4.28 8.57 -2.03
C ILE A 130 -3.06 9.49 -2.03
N SER A 131 -2.20 9.33 -1.05
CA SER A 131 -1.03 10.16 -0.85
C SER A 131 0.14 9.36 -0.31
N ILE A 132 1.34 9.78 -0.69
CA ILE A 132 2.59 9.34 -0.08
C ILE A 132 3.08 10.51 0.77
N PRO A 133 2.78 10.56 2.08
CA PRO A 133 3.40 11.53 2.96
C PRO A 133 4.91 11.27 3.06
N ASP A 134 5.69 12.30 3.39
CA ASP A 134 7.14 12.11 3.54
C ASP A 134 7.47 11.13 4.66
N CYS A 135 8.12 10.03 4.30
CA CYS A 135 8.68 9.07 5.26
C CYS A 135 10.04 9.51 5.77
N VAL A 136 10.24 10.80 5.96
CA VAL A 136 11.55 11.33 6.36
C VAL A 136 11.86 10.82 7.77
N SER A 137 12.91 10.02 7.87
CA SER A 137 13.68 9.91 9.10
C SER A 137 14.13 11.31 9.50
N PRO A 138 14.23 11.65 10.81
CA PRO A 138 14.88 12.87 11.22
C PRO A 138 16.23 12.99 10.48
N PRO A 139 16.67 14.24 10.15
CA PRO A 139 17.83 14.44 9.30
C PRO A 139 19.00 13.60 9.78
N PRO A 140 19.68 12.86 8.90
CA PRO A 140 20.81 12.05 9.30
C PRO A 140 21.90 12.95 9.86
N SER A 141 22.45 12.59 11.00
CA SER A 141 23.79 13.03 11.40
C SER A 141 24.76 12.77 10.24
N PRO A 142 25.77 13.61 10.03
CA PRO A 142 26.61 13.60 8.85
C PRO A 142 27.28 12.24 8.61
N PRO A 143 27.76 11.98 7.39
CA PRO A 143 27.63 10.73 6.67
C PRO A 143 28.51 9.62 7.26
N ALA A 144 27.86 8.52 7.63
CA ALA A 144 28.49 7.23 7.72
C ALA A 144 27.75 6.31 6.77
N ASP A 145 28.45 5.95 5.69
CA ASP A 145 28.21 4.81 4.81
C ASP A 145 26.81 4.65 4.15
N THR A 146 26.82 4.90 2.85
CA THR A 146 25.68 4.84 1.91
C THR A 146 25.29 3.40 1.51
N SER A 147 25.26 2.44 2.41
CA SER A 147 24.95 1.05 2.05
C SER A 147 23.83 0.39 2.85
N CYS A 148 22.90 1.13 3.41
CA CYS A 148 21.77 0.56 4.13
C CYS A 148 20.44 0.80 3.42
N CYS A 149 19.95 -0.24 2.72
CA CYS A 149 18.56 -0.65 2.60
C CYS A 149 17.52 0.43 2.25
N SER A 150 17.72 1.16 1.15
CA SER A 150 16.54 1.64 0.45
C SER A 150 15.93 0.42 -0.24
N PHE A 151 14.76 -0.02 0.20
CA PHE A 151 13.92 -0.87 -0.61
C PHE A 151 13.54 -0.07 -1.85
N GLY A 152 14.41 -0.10 -2.85
CA GLY A 152 14.17 0.58 -4.10
C GLY A 152 13.11 -0.18 -4.88
N PHE A 153 11.90 0.35 -4.93
CA PHE A 153 10.94 -0.01 -5.97
C PHE A 153 11.41 0.47 -7.34
N GLY A 154 12.72 0.74 -7.50
CA GLY A 154 13.27 1.33 -8.71
C GLY A 154 12.64 2.69 -9.00
N SER A 155 12.25 2.91 -10.26
CA SER A 155 11.57 4.14 -10.70
C SER A 155 10.12 4.28 -10.21
N THR A 156 9.58 3.31 -9.45
CA THR A 156 8.18 3.36 -8.95
C THR A 156 8.05 3.98 -7.57
N ILE A 157 9.13 4.50 -6.98
CA ILE A 157 9.12 5.03 -5.61
C ILE A 157 8.17 6.21 -5.42
N ASP A 158 7.96 7.01 -6.45
CA ASP A 158 7.12 8.21 -6.42
C ASP A 158 5.67 7.94 -6.84
N PHE A 159 5.37 6.73 -7.32
CA PHE A 159 4.03 6.37 -7.76
C PHE A 159 3.11 6.03 -6.60
N VAL A 160 1.93 6.66 -6.56
CA VAL A 160 0.81 6.29 -5.70
C VAL A 160 -0.05 5.20 -6.34
N LEU A 161 -0.20 5.23 -7.66
CA LEU A 161 -0.86 4.19 -8.45
C LEU A 161 0.06 3.75 -9.57
N PHE A 162 0.35 2.46 -9.67
CA PHE A 162 1.12 1.92 -10.77
C PHE A 162 0.70 0.49 -11.11
N THR A 163 0.57 0.22 -12.40
CA THR A 163 0.44 -1.13 -12.92
C THR A 163 1.41 -1.37 -14.07
N SER A 164 2.09 -2.52 -14.09
CA SER A 164 2.98 -2.83 -15.21
C SER A 164 2.20 -3.35 -16.44
N ASN A 165 1.06 -3.99 -16.23
CA ASN A 165 0.24 -4.48 -17.35
C ASN A 165 -1.25 -4.40 -17.00
N GLY A 166 -1.86 -3.26 -17.27
CA GLY A 166 -3.26 -3.02 -17.01
C GLY A 166 -3.65 -1.56 -17.16
N ALA A 167 -4.92 -1.29 -17.23
CA ALA A 167 -5.44 0.07 -17.28
C ALA A 167 -5.51 0.70 -15.89
N LEU A 168 -5.32 2.00 -15.83
CA LEU A 168 -5.66 2.82 -14.66
C LEU A 168 -6.93 3.62 -14.96
N SER A 169 -7.88 3.53 -14.05
CA SER A 169 -9.10 4.33 -14.16
C SER A 169 -9.43 5.01 -12.84
N ASN A 170 -9.93 6.23 -12.94
CA ASN A 170 -10.51 6.98 -11.82
C ASN A 170 -11.95 7.34 -12.14
N SER A 171 -12.84 7.18 -11.17
CA SER A 171 -14.23 7.57 -11.31
C SER A 171 -14.58 8.65 -10.28
N GLY A 172 -14.80 9.88 -10.75
CA GLY A 172 -15.20 11.01 -9.90
C GLY A 172 -14.04 11.86 -9.39
N VAL A 173 -14.29 12.62 -8.34
CA VAL A 173 -13.30 13.57 -7.79
C VAL A 173 -12.40 12.85 -6.80
N SER A 174 -11.09 12.83 -7.10
CA SER A 174 -10.08 12.20 -6.24
C SER A 174 -8.86 13.10 -6.10
N THR A 175 -8.16 12.98 -4.98
CA THR A 175 -6.89 13.66 -4.72
C THR A 175 -5.76 12.65 -4.75
N PHE A 176 -4.75 12.93 -5.55
CA PHE A 176 -3.54 12.11 -5.70
C PHE A 176 -2.33 12.97 -5.34
N THR A 177 -1.52 12.50 -4.38
CA THR A 177 -0.23 13.12 -4.06
C THR A 177 0.87 12.12 -4.36
N GLY A 178 1.47 12.22 -5.53
CA GLY A 178 2.45 11.30 -6.11
C GLY A 178 2.11 10.98 -7.57
N ASP A 179 2.98 10.21 -8.21
CA ASP A 179 2.88 9.86 -9.63
C ASP A 179 1.82 8.78 -9.90
N ILE A 180 1.28 8.79 -11.11
CA ILE A 180 0.33 7.80 -11.59
C ILE A 180 0.88 7.25 -12.90
N GLY A 181 1.00 5.94 -13.03
CA GLY A 181 1.58 5.32 -14.21
C GLY A 181 1.06 3.96 -14.57
N SER A 182 1.10 3.66 -15.86
CA SER A 182 0.91 2.33 -16.42
C SER A 182 1.96 2.10 -17.50
N ASP A 183 2.62 0.93 -17.47
CA ASP A 183 3.60 0.58 -18.49
C ASP A 183 2.90 0.13 -19.80
N LEU A 184 1.88 -0.71 -19.69
CA LEU A 184 1.17 -1.30 -20.86
C LEU A 184 -0.35 -1.12 -20.77
N GLY A 185 -0.85 0.05 -20.40
CA GLY A 185 -2.29 0.22 -20.29
C GLY A 185 -2.78 1.66 -20.43
N ALA A 186 -4.06 1.81 -20.72
CA ALA A 186 -4.67 3.13 -20.82
C ALA A 186 -4.85 3.77 -19.43
N ILE A 187 -4.66 5.08 -19.37
CA ILE A 187 -4.95 5.88 -18.17
C ILE A 187 -6.16 6.76 -18.49
N SER A 188 -7.21 6.69 -17.68
CA SER A 188 -8.47 7.40 -17.92
C SER A 188 -9.14 7.91 -16.64
N GLY A 189 -9.98 8.95 -16.77
CA GLY A 189 -10.78 9.48 -15.67
C GLY A 189 -10.02 10.34 -14.66
N PHE A 190 -8.77 10.68 -14.92
CA PHE A 190 -7.99 11.57 -14.06
C PHE A 190 -8.17 13.01 -14.56
N PRO A 191 -8.71 13.93 -13.74
CA PRO A 191 -8.75 15.33 -14.11
C PRO A 191 -7.33 15.88 -14.18
N TRP A 192 -7.05 16.75 -15.17
CA TRP A 192 -5.76 17.39 -15.38
C TRP A 192 -5.46 18.42 -14.26
N VAL A 193 -5.19 17.96 -13.07
CA VAL A 193 -4.62 18.77 -11.99
C VAL A 193 -3.32 18.12 -11.57
N LEU A 194 -2.25 18.51 -12.25
CA LEU A 194 -0.88 18.19 -11.85
C LEU A 194 -0.51 19.06 -10.64
N ILE A 195 -0.46 18.44 -9.47
CA ILE A 195 0.28 18.97 -8.34
C ILE A 195 1.48 18.05 -8.16
N GLY A 196 2.62 18.42 -8.76
CA GLY A 196 3.88 17.67 -8.68
C GLY A 196 4.26 16.93 -9.97
N SER A 197 5.44 17.13 -10.41
CA SER A 197 6.09 16.89 -11.68
C SER A 197 6.05 15.47 -12.24
N SER A 198 5.87 15.42 -13.54
CA SER A 198 6.18 14.44 -14.59
C SER A 198 5.19 13.32 -14.86
N LEU A 199 4.44 13.55 -15.95
CA LEU A 199 3.81 12.49 -16.75
C LEU A 199 4.91 11.97 -17.70
N SER A 200 5.39 10.74 -17.50
CA SER A 200 6.15 10.02 -18.52
C SER A 200 5.16 9.17 -19.32
N LEU A 201 5.01 9.49 -20.58
CA LEU A 201 4.41 8.64 -21.62
C LEU A 201 5.45 7.66 -22.12
#